data_f9383237466b88165fafd4abb2ecf8ce
#
_entry.id   f9383237466b88165fafd4abb2ecf8ce
#
_cell.length_a   1.000
_cell.length_b   1.000
_cell.length_c   1.000
_cell.angle_alpha   90.00
_cell.angle_beta   90.00
_cell.angle_gamma   90.00
#
_symmetry.space_group_name_H-M   'P 1'
#
loop_
_entity.id
_entity.type
_entity.pdbx_description
1 polymer ?
#
loop_
_entity_poly.entity_id
_entity_poly.type
_entity_poly.pdbx_seq_one_letter_code
_entity_poly.pdbx_strand_id
1 'polypeptide(L)'
;FGVAQTDEITMVISQQRFSDLISQFLLLDKDYKAPERPQEGDLIYLPLTSNYFEIKFVEHEEPYYQLGKGYVYKLKAELFEYSDEQGDLFEGDEGLVDYGYTVKHYYLPTNGITATGTATISSGSVDQIYISDNGSKYNEAPTVTISGDGIDATATAYLTNITLSGGSPTSSAIIRGTVKEGEIRSVQIVSGGSGYDEDRVTLVVSSPDNPGRIATLTPTFTNGTLTAINIVNGGSGYKSVKLVDVTNAGSGYTSATATFSAAPAGLTGTFTVPEQVTGGTTGSTAQMVEWDAVEGWVKLKSPTGTFAVGEIIMGSTSGATIVLDSRDEMATADPKYSEAVTFETAADDIIDFSEGNPFGLAGNL
;
A
#
# COMPACT_ATOMS: atom_id res chain seq x y z
N PHE A 1 -17.86 42.94 34.28
CA PHE A 1 -16.96 41.98 34.89
C PHE A 1 -17.59 40.59 34.73
N GLY A 2 -17.12 39.82 33.71
CA GLY A 2 -17.51 38.43 33.52
C GLY A 2 -16.76 37.54 34.53
N VAL A 3 -17.37 36.44 34.96
CA VAL A 3 -16.68 35.37 35.66
C VAL A 3 -15.89 34.60 34.61
N ALA A 4 -14.58 34.75 34.58
CA ALA A 4 -13.71 33.87 33.79
C ALA A 4 -13.65 32.52 34.52
N GLN A 5 -14.04 31.47 33.84
CA GLN A 5 -13.86 30.10 34.32
C GLN A 5 -12.41 29.71 33.98
N THR A 6 -11.56 29.70 35.00
CA THR A 6 -10.17 29.22 34.85
C THR A 6 -10.15 27.74 35.18
N ASP A 7 -10.11 26.90 34.16
CA ASP A 7 -9.86 25.47 34.36
C ASP A 7 -8.35 25.27 34.50
N GLU A 8 -7.93 24.82 35.68
CA GLU A 8 -6.52 24.53 35.99
C GLU A 8 -6.33 23.02 36.07
N ILE A 9 -5.30 22.53 35.39
CA ILE A 9 -4.87 21.12 35.45
C ILE A 9 -3.48 21.03 36.09
N THR A 10 -3.26 19.97 36.85
CA THR A 10 -1.93 19.61 37.36
C THR A 10 -1.53 18.27 36.78
N MET A 11 -0.40 18.23 36.12
CA MET A 11 0.14 17.05 35.45
C MET A 11 1.53 16.74 36.00
N VAL A 12 1.88 15.45 36.08
CA VAL A 12 3.22 14.97 36.46
C VAL A 12 3.80 14.16 35.37
N ILE A 13 4.97 14.53 34.85
CA ILE A 13 5.69 13.83 33.79
C ILE A 13 7.07 13.40 34.27
N SER A 14 7.50 12.19 33.92
CA SER A 14 8.84 11.71 34.22
C SER A 14 9.89 12.50 33.40
N GLN A 15 10.97 12.96 34.04
CA GLN A 15 12.07 13.63 33.36
C GLN A 15 12.70 12.75 32.29
N GLN A 16 12.85 11.47 32.59
CA GLN A 16 13.39 10.52 31.61
C GLN A 16 12.47 10.35 30.40
N ARG A 17 11.16 10.23 30.60
CA ARG A 17 10.18 10.14 29.53
C ARG A 17 10.12 11.40 28.68
N PHE A 18 10.20 12.58 29.32
CA PHE A 18 10.29 13.83 28.59
C PHE A 18 11.55 13.90 27.73
N SER A 19 12.70 13.52 28.30
CA SER A 19 13.98 13.48 27.57
C SER A 19 13.97 12.48 26.42
N ASP A 20 13.41 11.29 26.62
CA ASP A 20 13.45 10.22 25.64
C ASP A 20 12.43 10.42 24.49
N LEU A 21 11.28 11.02 24.77
CA LEU A 21 10.17 11.12 23.82
C LEU A 21 9.93 12.54 23.28
N ILE A 22 10.09 13.57 24.07
CA ILE A 22 9.71 14.95 23.71
C ILE A 22 10.95 15.78 23.37
N SER A 23 12.00 15.67 24.17
CA SER A 23 13.22 16.46 24.00
C SER A 23 13.86 16.31 22.61
N GLN A 24 13.78 15.12 22.03
CA GLN A 24 14.35 14.84 20.71
C GLN A 24 13.66 15.64 19.60
N PHE A 25 12.37 15.93 19.75
CA PHE A 25 11.60 16.72 18.78
C PHE A 25 11.89 18.20 18.93
N LEU A 26 11.99 18.68 20.16
CA LEU A 26 12.32 20.07 20.47
C LEU A 26 13.75 20.43 20.04
N LEU A 27 14.67 19.45 19.96
CA LEU A 27 16.01 19.63 19.43
C LEU A 27 16.06 19.89 17.92
N LEU A 28 15.01 19.55 17.19
CA LEU A 28 14.89 19.82 15.75
C LEU A 28 14.49 21.27 15.47
N ASP A 29 13.85 21.92 16.42
CA ASP A 29 13.50 23.34 16.35
C ASP A 29 14.68 24.20 16.89
N LYS A 30 15.35 24.89 15.98
CA LYS A 30 16.52 25.75 16.30
C LYS A 30 16.17 26.98 17.16
N ASP A 31 14.90 27.34 17.21
CA ASP A 31 14.39 28.50 17.96
C ASP A 31 13.95 28.14 19.37
N TYR A 32 13.84 26.84 19.70
CA TYR A 32 13.47 26.38 21.03
C TYR A 32 14.63 26.44 22.01
N LYS A 33 14.48 27.25 23.08
CA LYS A 33 15.60 27.67 23.95
C LYS A 33 16.06 26.63 24.99
N ALA A 34 15.20 25.67 25.35
CA ALA A 34 15.55 24.66 26.36
C ALA A 34 14.84 23.32 26.09
N PRO A 35 15.28 22.56 25.07
CA PRO A 35 14.62 21.34 24.64
C PRO A 35 14.66 20.19 25.69
N GLU A 36 15.44 20.35 26.75
CA GLU A 36 15.64 19.31 27.77
C GLU A 36 14.55 19.30 28.85
N ARG A 37 13.66 20.29 28.89
CA ARG A 37 12.60 20.41 29.91
C ARG A 37 11.39 21.15 29.38
N PRO A 38 10.16 20.88 29.95
CA PRO A 38 8.99 21.69 29.69
C PRO A 38 9.24 23.14 30.11
N GLN A 39 8.67 24.09 29.39
CA GLN A 39 8.80 25.51 29.68
C GLN A 39 7.45 26.13 30.01
N GLU A 40 7.50 27.20 30.79
CA GLU A 40 6.33 28.06 31.04
C GLU A 40 5.99 28.77 29.71
N GLY A 41 4.73 28.69 29.29
CA GLY A 41 4.25 29.17 28.00
C GLY A 41 4.07 28.08 26.94
N ASP A 42 4.58 26.86 27.19
CA ASP A 42 4.30 25.72 26.30
C ASP A 42 2.83 25.33 26.37
N LEU A 43 2.27 24.84 25.26
CA LEU A 43 0.91 24.36 25.18
C LEU A 43 0.85 22.84 25.29
N ILE A 44 -0.11 22.36 26.08
CA ILE A 44 -0.43 20.94 26.19
C ILE A 44 -1.82 20.72 25.62
N TYR A 45 -1.94 19.89 24.60
CA TYR A 45 -3.24 19.44 24.13
C TYR A 45 -3.72 18.26 24.94
N LEU A 46 -4.94 18.35 25.50
CA LEU A 46 -5.58 17.26 26.22
C LEU A 46 -6.70 16.65 25.37
N PRO A 47 -6.50 15.48 24.75
CA PRO A 47 -7.49 14.87 23.85
C PRO A 47 -8.84 14.60 24.49
N LEU A 48 -8.84 14.31 25.81
CA LEU A 48 -10.06 13.98 26.56
C LEU A 48 -11.07 15.13 26.58
N THR A 49 -10.59 16.38 26.60
CA THR A 49 -11.43 17.59 26.63
C THR A 49 -11.39 18.36 25.32
N SER A 50 -10.52 17.97 24.38
CA SER A 50 -10.23 18.68 23.12
C SER A 50 -9.81 20.14 23.34
N ASN A 51 -9.13 20.41 24.45
CA ASN A 51 -8.69 21.75 24.83
C ASN A 51 -7.17 21.83 24.96
N TYR A 52 -6.64 23.04 24.70
CA TYR A 52 -5.25 23.38 24.96
C TYR A 52 -5.10 24.00 26.35
N PHE A 53 -4.02 23.65 27.02
CA PHE A 53 -3.64 24.19 28.31
C PHE A 53 -2.23 24.77 28.21
N GLU A 54 -2.08 26.02 28.63
CA GLU A 54 -0.78 26.70 28.70
C GLU A 54 -0.10 26.40 30.03
N ILE A 55 1.15 25.95 29.99
CA ILE A 55 1.95 25.71 31.19
C ILE A 55 2.27 27.03 31.84
N LYS A 56 1.70 27.26 33.00
CA LYS A 56 1.95 28.48 33.80
C LYS A 56 3.08 28.32 34.80
N PHE A 57 3.34 27.07 35.23
CA PHE A 57 4.40 26.80 36.20
C PHE A 57 4.94 25.39 36.07
N VAL A 58 6.27 25.25 36.05
CA VAL A 58 7.01 23.99 36.03
C VAL A 58 7.75 23.82 37.34
N GLU A 59 7.28 22.93 38.19
CA GLU A 59 7.95 22.59 39.47
C GLU A 59 8.88 21.39 39.25
N HIS A 60 10.14 21.58 39.51
CA HIS A 60 11.18 20.56 39.34
C HIS A 60 11.92 20.24 40.66
N GLU A 61 11.58 20.92 41.79
CA GLU A 61 12.16 20.71 43.10
C GLU A 61 11.08 20.47 44.16
N GLU A 62 10.58 19.25 44.29
CA GLU A 62 9.76 18.88 45.43
C GLU A 62 10.63 18.38 46.60
N PRO A 63 10.38 18.87 47.86
CA PRO A 63 11.29 18.64 48.99
C PRO A 63 11.31 17.21 49.53
N TYR A 64 10.57 16.27 48.93
CA TYR A 64 10.46 14.87 49.40
C TYR A 64 11.24 13.85 48.59
N TYR A 65 12.02 14.24 47.60
CA TYR A 65 12.87 13.31 46.84
C TYR A 65 14.23 13.12 47.53
N GLN A 66 14.80 11.89 47.39
CA GLN A 66 16.16 11.64 47.89
C GLN A 66 17.12 12.68 47.35
N LEU A 67 17.97 13.21 48.25
CA LEU A 67 18.94 14.27 47.93
C LEU A 67 19.66 13.99 46.58
N GLY A 68 19.46 14.86 45.61
CA GLY A 68 20.16 14.90 44.35
C GLY A 68 19.48 14.21 43.16
N LYS A 69 18.21 13.77 43.26
CA LYS A 69 17.51 13.16 42.12
C LYS A 69 16.06 13.64 42.03
N GLY A 70 15.81 14.64 41.17
CA GLY A 70 14.46 14.94 40.66
C GLY A 70 14.12 13.96 39.54
N TYR A 71 13.00 13.23 39.68
CA TYR A 71 12.61 12.23 38.67
C TYR A 71 11.44 12.66 37.81
N VAL A 72 10.75 13.73 38.21
CA VAL A 72 9.53 14.20 37.58
C VAL A 72 9.51 15.73 37.47
N TYR A 73 8.79 16.22 36.47
CA TYR A 73 8.31 17.59 36.37
C TYR A 73 6.85 17.60 36.79
N LYS A 74 6.46 18.53 37.64
CA LYS A 74 5.06 18.78 37.98
C LYS A 74 4.64 20.07 37.29
N LEU A 75 3.70 19.94 36.37
CA LEU A 75 3.23 21.02 35.53
C LEU A 75 1.90 21.52 36.07
N LYS A 76 1.75 22.84 36.23
CA LYS A 76 0.48 23.49 36.40
C LYS A 76 0.15 24.25 35.13
N ALA A 77 -0.98 23.94 34.53
CA ALA A 77 -1.40 24.55 33.28
C ALA A 77 -2.85 25.04 33.41
N GLU A 78 -3.14 26.14 32.77
CA GLU A 78 -4.46 26.78 32.70
C GLU A 78 -5.02 26.64 31.29
N LEU A 79 -6.36 26.58 31.19
CA LEU A 79 -7.04 26.54 29.91
C LEU A 79 -6.57 27.70 29.02
N PHE A 80 -6.11 27.41 27.85
CA PHE A 80 -5.68 28.39 26.86
C PHE A 80 -6.90 28.87 26.07
N GLU A 81 -7.21 30.15 26.16
CA GLU A 81 -8.27 30.79 25.37
C GLU A 81 -7.61 31.51 24.19
N TYR A 82 -7.99 31.13 22.97
CA TYR A 82 -7.59 31.86 21.78
C TYR A 82 -8.13 33.29 21.81
N SER A 83 -7.24 34.26 21.66
CA SER A 83 -7.66 35.61 21.33
C SER A 83 -7.77 35.77 19.84
N ASP A 84 -8.88 36.31 19.34
CA ASP A 84 -9.18 36.57 17.90
C ASP A 84 -8.11 37.39 17.12
N GLU A 85 -7.09 37.88 17.80
CA GLU A 85 -6.02 38.71 17.19
C GLU A 85 -4.79 37.94 16.71
N GLN A 86 -4.67 36.65 17.03
CA GLN A 86 -3.58 35.82 16.56
C GLN A 86 -4.09 34.93 15.44
N GLY A 87 -3.96 35.41 14.20
CA GLY A 87 -4.20 34.57 13.03
C GLY A 87 -3.30 33.34 13.09
N ASP A 88 -3.90 32.24 12.76
CA ASP A 88 -3.36 30.91 12.38
C ASP A 88 -1.85 30.72 12.61
N LEU A 89 -1.44 30.71 13.90
CA LEU A 89 -0.04 30.53 14.30
C LEU A 89 0.37 29.06 14.35
N PHE A 90 -0.56 28.16 14.12
CA PHE A 90 -0.34 26.73 14.21
C PHE A 90 -0.65 26.02 12.89
N GLU A 91 0.21 26.20 11.88
CA GLU A 91 0.26 25.25 10.74
C GLU A 91 0.50 23.79 11.19
N GLY A 92 0.78 23.57 12.47
CA GLY A 92 1.03 22.25 13.04
C GLY A 92 -0.15 21.64 13.80
N ASP A 93 -1.21 22.41 14.10
CA ASP A 93 -2.33 21.92 14.87
C ASP A 93 -3.28 21.04 14.04
N GLU A 94 -3.42 21.30 12.76
CA GLU A 94 -4.14 20.41 11.84
C GLU A 94 -3.55 18.98 11.80
N GLY A 95 -2.26 18.82 12.07
CA GLY A 95 -1.60 17.53 12.15
C GLY A 95 -1.78 16.79 13.48
N LEU A 96 -2.04 17.54 14.58
CA LEU A 96 -2.25 16.96 15.91
C LEU A 96 -3.72 16.56 16.15
N VAL A 97 -4.64 17.20 15.45
CA VAL A 97 -6.09 16.90 15.54
C VAL A 97 -6.49 15.77 14.60
N ASP A 98 -5.61 15.39 13.69
CA ASP A 98 -5.87 14.35 12.72
C ASP A 98 -5.68 12.95 13.31
N TYR A 99 -6.73 12.50 14.03
CA TYR A 99 -6.87 11.11 14.43
C TYR A 99 -6.95 10.22 13.18
N GLY A 100 -5.99 9.34 13.02
CA GLY A 100 -5.94 8.37 11.95
C GLY A 100 -4.61 8.45 11.19
N TYR A 101 -4.00 7.30 11.02
CA TYR A 101 -2.80 7.21 10.21
C TYR A 101 -3.12 7.52 8.76
N THR A 102 -2.19 8.18 8.10
CA THR A 102 -2.26 8.47 6.67
C THR A 102 -1.54 7.38 5.91
N VAL A 103 -2.19 6.78 4.92
CA VAL A 103 -1.63 5.74 4.07
C VAL A 103 -1.34 6.31 2.70
N LYS A 104 -0.14 6.09 2.18
CA LYS A 104 0.21 6.46 0.81
C LYS A 104 -0.02 5.26 -0.11
N HIS A 105 -0.87 5.44 -1.09
CA HIS A 105 -1.14 4.44 -2.12
C HIS A 105 -0.72 4.95 -3.48
N TYR A 106 -0.28 4.05 -4.35
CA TYR A 106 0.12 4.37 -5.71
C TYR A 106 -0.94 3.92 -6.69
N TYR A 107 -1.16 4.71 -7.73
CA TYR A 107 -2.12 4.44 -8.78
C TYR A 107 -1.50 4.61 -10.17
N LEU A 108 -2.20 4.15 -11.18
CA LEU A 108 -1.79 4.32 -12.57
C LEU A 108 -2.11 5.75 -13.04
N PRO A 109 -1.11 6.62 -13.26
CA PRO A 109 -1.36 7.98 -13.70
C PRO A 109 -1.86 8.07 -15.15
N THR A 110 -1.56 7.05 -15.96
CA THR A 110 -1.97 6.97 -17.37
C THR A 110 -2.60 5.61 -17.67
N ASN A 111 -3.44 5.55 -18.70
CA ASN A 111 -4.05 4.29 -19.15
C ASN A 111 -2.99 3.24 -19.49
N GLY A 112 -3.30 1.99 -19.24
CA GLY A 112 -2.58 0.86 -19.81
C GLY A 112 -2.85 0.75 -21.33
N ILE A 113 -2.00 0.02 -22.01
CA ILE A 113 -2.17 -0.33 -23.43
C ILE A 113 -2.76 -1.74 -23.48
N THR A 114 -3.88 -1.90 -24.18
CA THR A 114 -4.48 -3.23 -24.35
C THR A 114 -3.63 -4.07 -25.29
N ALA A 115 -3.34 -5.31 -24.90
CA ALA A 115 -2.63 -6.26 -25.74
C ALA A 115 -3.42 -6.56 -27.02
N THR A 116 -2.71 -6.83 -28.10
CA THR A 116 -3.29 -7.23 -29.38
C THR A 116 -2.61 -8.48 -29.91
N GLY A 117 -3.35 -9.30 -30.64
CA GLY A 117 -2.81 -10.51 -31.24
C GLY A 117 -3.62 -10.99 -32.44
N THR A 118 -3.02 -11.86 -33.21
CA THR A 118 -3.62 -12.46 -34.42
C THR A 118 -3.71 -13.97 -34.22
N ALA A 119 -4.90 -14.52 -34.40
CA ALA A 119 -5.12 -15.95 -34.44
C ALA A 119 -4.77 -16.52 -35.80
N THR A 120 -4.10 -17.67 -35.83
CA THR A 120 -3.87 -18.46 -37.03
C THR A 120 -4.74 -19.71 -37.02
N ILE A 121 -5.16 -20.14 -38.19
CA ILE A 121 -6.03 -21.31 -38.37
C ILE A 121 -5.27 -22.37 -39.16
N SER A 122 -5.39 -23.60 -38.69
CA SER A 122 -4.87 -24.79 -39.38
C SER A 122 -5.96 -25.87 -39.35
N SER A 123 -6.29 -26.40 -40.51
CA SER A 123 -7.26 -27.51 -40.69
C SER A 123 -8.63 -27.23 -40.00
N GLY A 124 -9.09 -25.97 -40.04
CA GLY A 124 -10.38 -25.58 -39.46
C GLY A 124 -10.39 -25.38 -37.94
N SER A 125 -9.23 -25.32 -37.35
CA SER A 125 -9.05 -25.11 -35.91
C SER A 125 -8.09 -23.96 -35.65
N VAL A 126 -8.20 -23.26 -34.51
CA VAL A 126 -7.25 -22.21 -34.10
C VAL A 126 -5.95 -22.89 -33.68
N ASP A 127 -4.88 -22.61 -34.39
CA ASP A 127 -3.56 -23.22 -34.17
C ASP A 127 -2.75 -22.44 -33.12
N GLN A 128 -2.60 -21.14 -33.34
CA GLN A 128 -1.79 -20.27 -32.46
C GLN A 128 -2.31 -18.85 -32.45
N ILE A 129 -2.02 -18.12 -31.37
CA ILE A 129 -2.24 -16.68 -31.27
C ILE A 129 -0.88 -15.99 -31.14
N TYR A 130 -0.54 -15.20 -32.16
CA TYR A 130 0.67 -14.36 -32.17
C TYR A 130 0.35 -13.02 -31.53
N ILE A 131 1.11 -12.63 -30.51
CA ILE A 131 1.01 -11.34 -29.87
C ILE A 131 1.66 -10.29 -30.78
N SER A 132 0.91 -9.31 -31.24
CA SER A 132 1.40 -8.17 -32.03
C SER A 132 1.79 -6.98 -31.13
N ASP A 133 1.09 -6.78 -30.03
CA ASP A 133 1.44 -5.84 -28.96
C ASP A 133 1.21 -6.52 -27.62
N ASN A 134 2.21 -6.49 -26.78
CA ASN A 134 2.16 -7.14 -25.45
C ASN A 134 1.24 -6.40 -24.46
N GLY A 135 0.82 -5.19 -24.79
CA GLY A 135 0.10 -4.33 -23.89
C GLY A 135 0.94 -3.90 -22.68
N SER A 136 0.32 -3.24 -21.73
CA SER A 136 1.00 -2.77 -20.51
C SER A 136 0.07 -2.57 -19.34
N LYS A 137 0.67 -2.51 -18.14
CA LYS A 137 0.01 -2.18 -16.86
C LYS A 137 -1.04 -3.18 -16.38
N TYR A 138 -1.01 -4.39 -16.90
CA TYR A 138 -1.83 -5.47 -16.35
C TYR A 138 -1.34 -5.88 -14.95
N ASN A 139 -2.25 -6.00 -13.99
CA ASN A 139 -1.96 -6.57 -12.67
C ASN A 139 -2.20 -8.08 -12.63
N GLU A 140 -3.12 -8.55 -13.49
CA GLU A 140 -3.41 -9.97 -13.74
C GLU A 140 -3.50 -10.19 -15.24
N ALA A 141 -3.35 -11.44 -15.69
CA ALA A 141 -3.42 -11.75 -17.10
C ALA A 141 -4.80 -11.41 -17.69
N PRO A 142 -4.86 -10.71 -18.83
CA PRO A 142 -6.13 -10.40 -19.48
C PRO A 142 -6.83 -11.67 -19.98
N THR A 143 -8.16 -11.65 -19.98
CA THR A 143 -8.94 -12.70 -20.64
C THR A 143 -8.78 -12.58 -22.16
N VAL A 144 -8.65 -13.72 -22.83
CA VAL A 144 -8.59 -13.81 -24.29
C VAL A 144 -9.90 -14.38 -24.80
N THR A 145 -10.57 -13.63 -25.66
CA THR A 145 -11.79 -14.08 -26.33
C THR A 145 -11.49 -14.34 -27.80
N ILE A 146 -11.81 -15.54 -28.28
CA ILE A 146 -11.70 -15.92 -29.68
C ILE A 146 -13.08 -15.83 -30.31
N SER A 147 -13.22 -15.05 -31.38
CA SER A 147 -14.44 -14.90 -32.16
C SER A 147 -14.17 -15.23 -33.63
N GLY A 148 -15.17 -15.77 -34.31
CA GLY A 148 -15.06 -16.16 -35.70
C GLY A 148 -16.26 -16.99 -36.12
N ASP A 149 -16.13 -17.71 -37.24
CA ASP A 149 -17.17 -18.57 -37.83
C ASP A 149 -17.18 -20.01 -37.26
N GLY A 150 -16.14 -20.39 -36.48
CA GLY A 150 -16.08 -21.66 -35.76
C GLY A 150 -16.62 -21.61 -34.34
N ILE A 151 -16.46 -22.70 -33.61
CA ILE A 151 -16.96 -22.88 -32.23
C ILE A 151 -15.87 -23.43 -31.30
N ASP A 152 -16.05 -23.15 -29.98
CA ASP A 152 -15.36 -23.78 -28.85
C ASP A 152 -13.84 -23.50 -28.74
N ALA A 153 -13.27 -22.57 -29.49
CA ALA A 153 -11.88 -22.18 -29.30
C ALA A 153 -11.72 -21.34 -28.01
N THR A 154 -10.73 -21.70 -27.21
CA THR A 154 -10.36 -20.97 -26.00
C THR A 154 -8.86 -20.77 -25.91
N ALA A 155 -8.45 -19.66 -25.28
CA ALA A 155 -7.06 -19.36 -25.04
C ALA A 155 -6.85 -18.70 -23.68
N THR A 156 -5.63 -18.83 -23.16
CA THR A 156 -5.22 -18.23 -21.89
C THR A 156 -3.95 -17.41 -22.12
N ALA A 157 -3.98 -16.15 -21.66
CA ALA A 157 -2.83 -15.27 -21.65
C ALA A 157 -2.02 -15.43 -20.36
N TYR A 158 -0.72 -15.17 -20.44
CA TYR A 158 0.20 -15.17 -19.31
C TYR A 158 1.09 -13.92 -19.36
N LEU A 159 1.31 -13.28 -18.22
CA LEU A 159 2.20 -12.13 -18.08
C LEU A 159 3.68 -12.55 -17.93
N THR A 160 3.95 -13.83 -17.91
CA THR A 160 5.30 -14.39 -17.86
C THR A 160 5.42 -15.59 -18.78
N ASN A 161 6.63 -15.85 -19.25
CA ASN A 161 6.98 -17.08 -19.94
C ASN A 161 8.15 -17.74 -19.21
N ILE A 162 7.95 -18.98 -18.77
CA ILE A 162 8.93 -19.76 -18.02
C ILE A 162 9.29 -20.97 -18.87
N THR A 163 10.57 -21.12 -19.17
CA THR A 163 11.09 -22.18 -20.02
C THR A 163 12.33 -22.82 -19.41
N LEU A 164 12.64 -24.03 -19.81
CA LEU A 164 13.94 -24.66 -19.57
C LEU A 164 14.82 -24.54 -20.82
N SER A 165 16.06 -24.16 -20.61
CA SER A 165 17.07 -24.04 -21.66
C SER A 165 18.23 -25.02 -21.40
N GLY A 166 18.71 -25.69 -22.42
CA GLY A 166 19.78 -26.70 -22.29
C GLY A 166 19.26 -28.08 -21.89
N GLY A 167 20.18 -28.95 -21.40
CA GLY A 167 19.86 -30.30 -20.92
C GLY A 167 19.40 -31.29 -21.96
N SER A 168 19.35 -30.94 -23.27
CA SER A 168 19.03 -31.80 -24.40
C SER A 168 17.86 -32.79 -24.18
N PRO A 169 16.68 -32.34 -23.76
CA PRO A 169 15.59 -33.22 -23.40
C PRO A 169 15.04 -34.01 -24.60
N THR A 170 14.49 -35.18 -24.34
CA THR A 170 13.72 -35.95 -25.33
C THR A 170 12.34 -35.33 -25.56
N SER A 171 11.76 -34.75 -24.51
CA SER A 171 10.51 -34.00 -24.53
C SER A 171 10.63 -32.77 -23.67
N SER A 172 10.21 -31.62 -24.19
CA SER A 172 10.30 -30.34 -23.44
C SER A 172 9.22 -30.22 -22.35
N ALA A 173 9.59 -29.64 -21.24
CA ALA A 173 8.66 -29.29 -20.19
C ALA A 173 7.78 -28.11 -20.63
N ILE A 174 6.54 -28.09 -20.13
CA ILE A 174 5.58 -26.98 -20.29
C ILE A 174 5.28 -26.42 -18.91
N ILE A 175 5.62 -25.16 -18.72
CA ILE A 175 5.55 -24.46 -17.43
C ILE A 175 4.72 -23.20 -17.61
N ARG A 176 3.82 -22.92 -16.66
CA ARG A 176 2.96 -21.71 -16.67
C ARG A 176 3.03 -21.02 -15.33
N GLY A 177 3.32 -19.73 -15.37
CA GLY A 177 3.36 -18.86 -14.18
C GLY A 177 2.10 -18.02 -14.08
N THR A 178 1.52 -17.96 -12.90
CA THR A 178 0.43 -17.01 -12.59
C THR A 178 1.01 -15.78 -11.91
N VAL A 179 0.74 -14.64 -12.50
CA VAL A 179 1.16 -13.33 -11.98
C VAL A 179 -0.05 -12.66 -11.31
N LYS A 180 0.20 -12.09 -10.15
CA LYS A 180 -0.74 -11.21 -9.47
C LYS A 180 0.04 -10.01 -8.92
N GLU A 181 -0.51 -8.81 -9.14
CA GLU A 181 0.13 -7.56 -8.71
C GLU A 181 1.55 -7.37 -9.28
N GLY A 182 1.77 -7.88 -10.50
CA GLY A 182 3.06 -7.81 -11.18
C GLY A 182 4.15 -8.73 -10.63
N GLU A 183 3.80 -9.71 -9.78
CA GLU A 183 4.68 -10.69 -9.17
C GLU A 183 4.24 -12.12 -9.51
N ILE A 184 5.17 -13.04 -9.74
CA ILE A 184 4.86 -14.46 -9.94
C ILE A 184 4.48 -15.06 -8.60
N ARG A 185 3.19 -15.43 -8.44
CA ARG A 185 2.63 -15.98 -7.19
C ARG A 185 2.54 -17.50 -7.20
N SER A 186 2.38 -18.10 -8.36
CA SER A 186 2.36 -19.57 -8.48
C SER A 186 2.94 -20.01 -9.82
N VAL A 187 3.44 -21.24 -9.85
CA VAL A 187 3.94 -21.90 -11.06
C VAL A 187 3.32 -23.27 -11.16
N GLN A 188 2.76 -23.58 -12.33
CA GLN A 188 2.18 -24.87 -12.68
C GLN A 188 3.08 -25.57 -13.69
N ILE A 189 3.42 -26.82 -13.43
CA ILE A 189 4.05 -27.72 -14.38
C ILE A 189 2.93 -28.45 -15.13
N VAL A 190 2.67 -28.04 -16.37
CA VAL A 190 1.67 -28.71 -17.24
C VAL A 190 2.23 -30.03 -17.76
N SER A 191 3.52 -30.03 -18.09
CA SER A 191 4.29 -31.24 -18.47
C SER A 191 5.71 -31.09 -17.95
N GLY A 192 6.21 -32.10 -17.26
CA GLY A 192 7.58 -32.13 -16.74
C GLY A 192 8.65 -32.38 -17.79
N GLY A 193 8.25 -32.77 -19.03
CA GLY A 193 9.18 -33.22 -20.05
C GLY A 193 9.91 -34.50 -19.66
N SER A 194 10.97 -34.86 -20.40
CA SER A 194 11.76 -36.03 -20.08
C SER A 194 13.15 -35.96 -20.72
N GLY A 195 14.10 -36.70 -20.13
CA GLY A 195 15.46 -36.85 -20.67
C GLY A 195 16.36 -35.63 -20.47
N TYR A 196 16.05 -34.77 -19.49
CA TYR A 196 16.90 -33.64 -19.14
C TYR A 196 18.20 -34.12 -18.51
N ASP A 197 19.33 -33.55 -18.95
CA ASP A 197 20.59 -33.56 -18.21
C ASP A 197 20.53 -32.45 -17.16
N GLU A 198 20.31 -32.85 -15.90
CA GLU A 198 20.04 -31.95 -14.77
C GLU A 198 21.18 -30.97 -14.51
N ASP A 199 22.43 -31.35 -14.84
CA ASP A 199 23.62 -30.50 -14.67
C ASP A 199 23.75 -29.41 -15.75
N ARG A 200 23.01 -29.52 -16.83
CA ARG A 200 23.10 -28.64 -18.00
C ARG A 200 21.83 -27.88 -18.33
N VAL A 201 20.79 -28.01 -17.53
CA VAL A 201 19.53 -27.31 -17.72
C VAL A 201 19.49 -26.04 -16.91
N THR A 202 19.00 -24.97 -17.50
CA THR A 202 18.78 -23.68 -16.84
C THR A 202 17.33 -23.27 -16.97
N LEU A 203 16.73 -22.85 -15.86
CA LEU A 203 15.39 -22.26 -15.88
C LEU A 203 15.49 -20.79 -16.30
N VAL A 204 14.70 -20.42 -17.31
CA VAL A 204 14.67 -19.07 -17.86
C VAL A 204 13.28 -18.48 -17.63
N VAL A 205 13.24 -17.32 -17.02
CA VAL A 205 12.02 -16.53 -16.84
C VAL A 205 12.10 -15.31 -17.75
N SER A 206 11.00 -15.00 -18.46
CA SER A 206 10.91 -13.79 -19.27
C SER A 206 11.23 -12.54 -18.47
N SER A 207 11.82 -11.53 -19.12
CA SER A 207 12.09 -10.25 -18.47
C SER A 207 10.80 -9.54 -18.09
N PRO A 208 10.71 -8.98 -16.87
CA PRO A 208 9.63 -8.09 -16.50
C PRO A 208 9.68 -6.78 -17.29
N ASP A 209 8.63 -5.97 -17.18
CA ASP A 209 8.62 -4.63 -17.75
C ASP A 209 9.43 -3.67 -16.84
N ASN A 210 9.89 -2.56 -17.39
CA ASN A 210 10.71 -1.59 -16.65
C ASN A 210 9.80 -0.53 -15.96
N PRO A 211 10.00 -0.21 -14.65
CA PRO A 211 10.96 -0.83 -13.74
C PRO A 211 10.46 -2.20 -13.23
N GLY A 212 11.36 -3.16 -13.12
CA GLY A 212 11.01 -4.50 -12.64
C GLY A 212 12.23 -5.32 -12.26
N ARG A 213 11.99 -6.42 -11.55
CA ARG A 213 13.02 -7.36 -11.13
C ARG A 213 12.64 -8.77 -11.56
N ILE A 214 13.58 -9.47 -12.20
CA ILE A 214 13.38 -10.87 -12.62
C ILE A 214 13.15 -11.76 -11.40
N ALA A 215 12.17 -12.66 -11.51
CA ALA A 215 11.89 -13.66 -10.50
C ALA A 215 13.04 -14.67 -10.39
N THR A 216 13.24 -15.19 -9.18
CA THR A 216 14.19 -16.26 -8.90
C THR A 216 13.42 -17.54 -8.57
N LEU A 217 13.51 -18.51 -9.45
CA LEU A 217 12.85 -19.80 -9.34
C LEU A 217 13.89 -20.92 -9.33
N THR A 218 13.64 -21.98 -8.57
CA THR A 218 14.54 -23.15 -8.49
C THR A 218 13.80 -24.40 -8.95
N PRO A 219 14.21 -25.05 -10.06
CA PRO A 219 13.61 -26.29 -10.53
C PRO A 219 14.14 -27.49 -9.72
N THR A 220 13.32 -28.53 -9.59
CA THR A 220 13.70 -29.83 -9.05
C THR A 220 13.38 -30.90 -10.11
N PHE A 221 14.36 -31.76 -10.37
CA PHE A 221 14.23 -32.85 -11.32
C PHE A 221 14.25 -34.20 -10.59
N THR A 222 13.63 -35.19 -11.23
CA THR A 222 13.71 -36.58 -10.81
C THR A 222 13.82 -37.45 -12.08
N ASN A 223 14.92 -38.15 -12.21
CA ASN A 223 15.20 -39.01 -13.40
C ASN A 223 15.02 -38.25 -14.73
N GLY A 224 15.59 -37.05 -14.82
CA GLY A 224 15.52 -36.24 -16.03
C GLY A 224 14.15 -35.66 -16.38
N THR A 225 13.22 -35.63 -15.41
CA THR A 225 11.88 -35.04 -15.52
C THR A 225 11.73 -33.91 -14.51
N LEU A 226 11.23 -32.75 -14.92
CA LEU A 226 10.92 -31.65 -14.01
C LEU A 226 9.72 -32.02 -13.12
N THR A 227 9.89 -32.03 -11.80
CA THR A 227 8.87 -32.45 -10.83
C THR A 227 8.37 -31.33 -9.96
N ALA A 228 9.19 -30.30 -9.69
CA ALA A 228 8.77 -29.14 -8.90
C ALA A 228 9.53 -27.88 -9.31
N ILE A 229 8.93 -26.73 -9.04
CA ILE A 229 9.57 -25.41 -9.11
C ILE A 229 9.24 -24.67 -7.82
N ASN A 230 10.28 -24.27 -7.11
CA ASN A 230 10.15 -23.44 -5.90
C ASN A 230 10.33 -21.97 -6.27
N ILE A 231 9.43 -21.10 -5.80
CA ILE A 231 9.54 -19.66 -5.96
C ILE A 231 10.35 -19.12 -4.78
N VAL A 232 11.60 -18.75 -5.05
CA VAL A 232 12.47 -18.10 -4.05
C VAL A 232 12.12 -16.61 -3.94
N ASN A 233 11.85 -15.98 -5.10
CA ASN A 233 11.39 -14.60 -5.19
C ASN A 233 10.54 -14.46 -6.45
N GLY A 234 9.32 -13.96 -6.32
CA GLY A 234 8.40 -13.81 -7.44
C GLY A 234 8.73 -12.68 -8.41
N GLY A 235 9.76 -11.88 -8.09
CA GLY A 235 10.15 -10.72 -8.89
C GLY A 235 9.17 -9.55 -8.77
N SER A 236 9.19 -8.67 -9.76
CA SER A 236 8.23 -7.56 -9.86
C SER A 236 8.18 -7.02 -11.29
N GLY A 237 7.10 -6.31 -11.64
CA GLY A 237 6.98 -5.64 -12.93
C GLY A 237 6.53 -6.54 -14.09
N TYR A 238 5.94 -7.68 -13.84
CA TYR A 238 5.33 -8.52 -14.87
C TYR A 238 3.94 -7.97 -15.24
N LYS A 239 3.89 -6.95 -16.09
CA LYS A 239 2.67 -6.18 -16.40
C LYS A 239 2.28 -6.17 -17.87
N SER A 240 2.90 -7.02 -18.71
CA SER A 240 2.57 -7.19 -20.12
C SER A 240 2.44 -8.66 -20.49
N VAL A 241 1.64 -8.97 -21.52
CA VAL A 241 1.42 -10.35 -21.99
C VAL A 241 2.69 -10.89 -22.63
N LYS A 242 3.20 -12.01 -22.16
CA LYS A 242 4.43 -12.66 -22.68
C LYS A 242 4.14 -13.96 -23.42
N LEU A 243 2.98 -14.56 -23.19
CA LEU A 243 2.59 -15.83 -23.79
C LEU A 243 1.07 -15.93 -23.89
N VAL A 244 0.59 -16.55 -24.94
CA VAL A 244 -0.81 -16.97 -25.10
C VAL A 244 -0.84 -18.42 -25.53
N ASP A 245 -1.55 -19.25 -24.78
CA ASP A 245 -1.80 -20.64 -25.11
C ASP A 245 -3.21 -20.81 -25.67
N VAL A 246 -3.35 -21.50 -26.77
CA VAL A 246 -4.63 -22.04 -27.21
C VAL A 246 -4.91 -23.28 -26.38
N THR A 247 -5.89 -23.18 -25.49
CA THR A 247 -6.25 -24.25 -24.54
C THR A 247 -7.27 -25.22 -25.12
N ASN A 248 -8.08 -24.75 -26.07
CA ASN A 248 -8.91 -25.56 -26.95
C ASN A 248 -8.87 -24.95 -28.35
N ALA A 249 -8.51 -25.74 -29.32
CA ALA A 249 -8.38 -25.29 -30.71
C ALA A 249 -9.73 -25.00 -31.41
N GLY A 250 -10.83 -25.55 -30.86
CA GLY A 250 -12.16 -25.43 -31.45
C GLY A 250 -12.24 -26.14 -32.80
N SER A 251 -13.29 -25.87 -33.57
CA SER A 251 -13.48 -26.43 -34.89
C SER A 251 -14.36 -25.55 -35.79
N GLY A 252 -14.26 -25.77 -37.09
CA GLY A 252 -15.10 -25.09 -38.08
C GLY A 252 -14.65 -23.68 -38.45
N TYR A 253 -13.46 -23.27 -38.04
CA TYR A 253 -12.94 -21.92 -38.33
C TYR A 253 -12.39 -21.82 -39.72
N THR A 254 -12.83 -20.80 -40.47
CA THR A 254 -12.16 -20.27 -41.65
C THR A 254 -11.55 -18.90 -41.37
N SER A 255 -12.08 -18.20 -40.37
CA SER A 255 -11.54 -16.95 -39.83
C SER A 255 -11.67 -16.90 -38.30
N ALA A 256 -10.66 -16.34 -37.63
CA ALA A 256 -10.71 -16.11 -36.17
C ALA A 256 -10.00 -14.81 -35.78
N THR A 257 -10.54 -14.13 -34.81
CA THR A 257 -9.96 -12.93 -34.19
C THR A 257 -9.78 -13.17 -32.69
N ALA A 258 -8.58 -12.90 -32.19
CA ALA A 258 -8.29 -12.91 -30.76
C ALA A 258 -8.39 -11.49 -30.21
N THR A 259 -9.22 -11.29 -29.20
CA THR A 259 -9.35 -10.01 -28.49
C THR A 259 -8.97 -10.21 -27.02
N PHE A 260 -8.26 -9.24 -26.47
CA PHE A 260 -7.85 -9.23 -25.08
C PHE A 260 -8.76 -8.28 -24.30
N SER A 261 -9.04 -8.60 -23.03
CA SER A 261 -9.73 -7.65 -22.18
C SER A 261 -8.90 -6.36 -22.05
N ALA A 262 -9.60 -5.25 -21.90
CA ALA A 262 -8.97 -3.92 -21.83
C ALA A 262 -7.91 -3.87 -20.72
N ALA A 263 -6.81 -3.17 -21.00
CA ALA A 263 -5.84 -2.81 -19.99
C ALA A 263 -6.48 -1.85 -18.96
N PRO A 264 -5.97 -1.81 -17.71
CA PRO A 264 -6.49 -0.92 -16.68
C PRO A 264 -6.50 0.54 -17.13
N ALA A 265 -7.58 1.25 -16.80
CA ALA A 265 -7.66 2.68 -16.97
C ALA A 265 -6.74 3.38 -15.96
N GLY A 266 -6.17 4.52 -16.36
CA GLY A 266 -5.43 5.40 -15.46
C GLY A 266 -6.35 6.39 -14.74
N LEU A 267 -5.76 7.48 -14.25
CA LEU A 267 -6.49 8.59 -13.67
C LEU A 267 -7.52 9.17 -14.66
N THR A 268 -8.75 9.32 -14.20
CA THR A 268 -9.82 9.98 -14.93
C THR A 268 -10.41 11.10 -14.07
N GLY A 269 -10.43 12.32 -14.57
CA GLY A 269 -10.90 13.50 -13.83
C GLY A 269 -9.83 14.09 -12.91
N THR A 270 -10.27 14.97 -12.01
CA THR A 270 -9.41 15.68 -11.04
C THR A 270 -10.08 15.60 -9.69
N PHE A 271 -9.36 15.10 -8.70
CA PHE A 271 -9.86 15.00 -7.33
C PHE A 271 -9.97 16.37 -6.68
N THR A 272 -11.00 16.55 -5.86
CA THR A 272 -11.17 17.72 -5.00
C THR A 272 -10.78 17.32 -3.58
N VAL A 273 -9.71 17.89 -3.04
CA VAL A 273 -9.25 17.56 -1.69
C VAL A 273 -9.63 18.66 -0.70
N PRO A 274 -10.05 18.28 0.52
CA PRO A 274 -10.29 16.92 0.99
C PRO A 274 -11.63 16.35 0.48
N GLU A 275 -11.65 15.05 0.07
CA GLU A 275 -12.90 14.36 -0.25
C GLU A 275 -12.88 12.90 0.20
N GLN A 276 -14.06 12.34 0.47
CA GLN A 276 -14.18 10.90 0.71
C GLN A 276 -14.00 10.12 -0.58
N VAL A 277 -13.25 9.04 -0.52
CA VAL A 277 -13.08 8.09 -1.63
C VAL A 277 -13.62 6.72 -1.25
N THR A 278 -14.06 5.97 -2.26
CA THR A 278 -14.64 4.64 -2.07
C THR A 278 -14.04 3.66 -3.07
N GLY A 279 -13.64 2.49 -2.60
CA GLY A 279 -13.21 1.36 -3.43
C GLY A 279 -14.38 0.65 -4.06
N GLY A 280 -14.37 0.50 -5.39
CA GLY A 280 -15.48 -0.05 -6.16
C GLY A 280 -15.71 -1.55 -5.95
N THR A 281 -14.71 -2.30 -5.51
CA THR A 281 -14.81 -3.75 -5.29
C THR A 281 -14.94 -4.09 -3.82
N THR A 282 -14.13 -3.47 -2.98
CA THR A 282 -14.08 -3.76 -1.53
C THR A 282 -15.13 -3.00 -0.74
N GLY A 283 -15.59 -1.85 -1.26
CA GLY A 283 -16.41 -0.91 -0.51
C GLY A 283 -15.66 -0.17 0.59
N SER A 284 -14.33 -0.33 0.66
CA SER A 284 -13.48 0.41 1.58
C SER A 284 -13.60 1.91 1.35
N THR A 285 -13.56 2.70 2.41
CA THR A 285 -13.65 4.16 2.33
C THR A 285 -12.48 4.81 3.03
N ALA A 286 -12.09 6.00 2.59
CA ALA A 286 -11.09 6.82 3.24
C ALA A 286 -11.31 8.30 2.89
N GLN A 287 -10.69 9.20 3.63
CA GLN A 287 -10.60 10.60 3.25
C GLN A 287 -9.32 10.81 2.44
N MET A 288 -9.43 11.26 1.19
CA MET A 288 -8.28 11.69 0.41
C MET A 288 -7.88 13.10 0.84
N VAL A 289 -6.66 13.25 1.33
CA VAL A 289 -6.13 14.53 1.83
C VAL A 289 -5.14 15.16 0.87
N GLU A 290 -4.46 14.35 0.06
CA GLU A 290 -3.48 14.80 -0.91
C GLU A 290 -3.35 13.80 -2.06
N TRP A 291 -2.98 14.27 -3.25
CA TRP A 291 -2.73 13.40 -4.41
C TRP A 291 -1.78 14.08 -5.40
N ASP A 292 -1.04 13.28 -6.15
CA ASP A 292 -0.13 13.74 -7.19
C ASP A 292 -0.41 13.03 -8.51
N ALA A 293 -0.84 13.81 -9.52
CA ALA A 293 -1.19 13.29 -10.83
C ALA A 293 0.04 12.87 -11.66
N VAL A 294 1.21 13.40 -11.36
CA VAL A 294 2.44 13.16 -12.12
C VAL A 294 3.14 11.91 -11.59
N GLU A 295 3.33 11.86 -10.28
CA GLU A 295 3.98 10.73 -9.60
C GLU A 295 3.04 9.54 -9.41
N GLY A 296 1.71 9.75 -9.45
CA GLY A 296 0.71 8.69 -9.37
C GLY A 296 0.54 8.14 -7.96
N TRP A 297 0.38 9.00 -6.98
CA TRP A 297 0.08 8.59 -5.60
C TRP A 297 -1.05 9.41 -4.98
N VAL A 298 -1.69 8.83 -3.97
CA VAL A 298 -2.70 9.46 -3.12
C VAL A 298 -2.34 9.24 -1.66
N LYS A 299 -2.62 10.22 -0.80
CA LYS A 299 -2.63 10.06 0.65
C LYS A 299 -4.07 9.93 1.13
N LEU A 300 -4.32 8.83 1.80
CA LEU A 300 -5.61 8.48 2.36
C LEU A 300 -5.53 8.48 3.89
N LYS A 301 -6.47 9.18 4.50
CA LYS A 301 -6.59 9.28 5.95
C LYS A 301 -7.76 8.43 6.45
N SER A 302 -7.59 7.83 7.62
CA SER A 302 -8.62 7.04 8.34
C SER A 302 -9.32 6.02 7.44
N PRO A 303 -8.59 5.11 6.76
CA PRO A 303 -9.21 4.12 5.91
C PRO A 303 -10.09 3.18 6.73
N THR A 304 -11.32 2.97 6.26
CA THR A 304 -12.22 1.95 6.77
C THR A 304 -12.20 0.77 5.82
N GLY A 305 -11.60 -0.33 6.24
CA GLY A 305 -11.32 -1.49 5.40
C GLY A 305 -10.01 -1.35 4.63
N THR A 306 -9.76 -2.30 3.74
CA THR A 306 -8.52 -2.39 2.96
C THR A 306 -8.85 -2.33 1.47
N PHE A 307 -8.28 -1.35 0.76
CA PHE A 307 -8.43 -1.25 -0.68
C PHE A 307 -7.69 -2.39 -1.39
N ALA A 308 -8.28 -2.98 -2.42
CA ALA A 308 -7.67 -4.04 -3.21
C ALA A 308 -6.84 -3.45 -4.37
N VAL A 309 -5.66 -4.01 -4.62
CA VAL A 309 -4.88 -3.66 -5.81
C VAL A 309 -5.68 -4.05 -7.06
N GLY A 310 -5.70 -3.15 -8.04
CA GLY A 310 -6.49 -3.30 -9.26
C GLY A 310 -7.93 -2.77 -9.17
N GLU A 311 -8.42 -2.40 -7.98
CA GLU A 311 -9.76 -1.81 -7.88
C GLU A 311 -9.78 -0.34 -8.29
N ILE A 312 -10.96 0.11 -8.69
CA ILE A 312 -11.22 1.52 -8.98
C ILE A 312 -11.57 2.23 -7.67
N ILE A 313 -10.83 3.26 -7.35
CA ILE A 313 -11.13 4.19 -6.26
C ILE A 313 -11.78 5.44 -6.85
N MET A 314 -12.93 5.83 -6.31
CA MET A 314 -13.74 6.94 -6.81
C MET A 314 -13.94 8.01 -5.76
N GLY A 315 -13.72 9.27 -6.13
CA GLY A 315 -14.01 10.45 -5.31
C GLY A 315 -15.51 10.72 -5.24
N SER A 316 -16.02 10.95 -4.05
CA SER A 316 -17.45 11.16 -3.80
C SER A 316 -17.96 12.52 -4.31
N THR A 317 -17.10 13.53 -4.34
CA THR A 317 -17.43 14.90 -4.74
C THR A 317 -17.03 15.18 -6.18
N SER A 318 -15.80 14.80 -6.54
CA SER A 318 -15.25 15.05 -7.87
C SER A 318 -15.74 14.07 -8.93
N GLY A 319 -16.13 12.85 -8.55
CA GLY A 319 -16.37 11.74 -9.47
C GLY A 319 -15.10 11.26 -10.18
N ALA A 320 -13.93 11.78 -9.81
CA ALA A 320 -12.65 11.33 -10.36
C ALA A 320 -12.38 9.89 -9.96
N THR A 321 -11.67 9.15 -10.83
CA THR A 321 -11.36 7.74 -10.59
C THR A 321 -9.90 7.43 -10.83
N ILE A 322 -9.35 6.52 -10.03
CA ILE A 322 -8.02 5.93 -10.20
C ILE A 322 -8.12 4.42 -10.06
N VAL A 323 -7.18 3.71 -10.67
CA VAL A 323 -6.98 2.28 -10.43
C VAL A 323 -5.78 2.09 -9.51
N LEU A 324 -6.00 1.45 -8.37
CA LEU A 324 -4.95 1.21 -7.39
C LEU A 324 -3.90 0.24 -7.96
N ASP A 325 -2.65 0.67 -8.08
CA ASP A 325 -1.54 -0.14 -8.59
C ASP A 325 -0.77 -0.86 -7.47
N SER A 326 -0.52 -0.17 -6.38
CA SER A 326 0.12 -0.75 -5.20
C SER A 326 -0.27 -0.01 -3.92
N ARG A 327 -0.21 -0.74 -2.80
CA ARG A 327 -0.44 -0.21 -1.46
C ARG A 327 0.88 -0.08 -0.75
N ASP A 328 1.08 1.03 -0.08
CA ASP A 328 2.08 1.14 0.96
C ASP A 328 1.36 0.98 2.31
N GLU A 329 1.43 -0.20 2.89
CA GLU A 329 0.80 -0.51 4.19
C GLU A 329 1.59 0.07 5.35
N MET A 330 2.86 0.30 5.11
CA MET A 330 3.76 1.02 6.00
C MET A 330 4.04 2.34 5.32
N ALA A 331 3.05 3.23 5.23
CA ALA A 331 3.37 4.58 4.87
C ALA A 331 4.56 4.97 5.75
N THR A 332 5.71 5.19 5.13
CA THR A 332 6.69 6.04 5.77
C THR A 332 5.91 7.28 6.07
N ALA A 333 5.54 7.46 7.33
CA ALA A 333 4.88 8.65 7.79
C ALA A 333 5.58 9.80 7.07
N ASP A 334 4.82 10.75 6.56
CA ASP A 334 5.39 11.97 6.01
C ASP A 334 6.52 12.35 6.97
N PRO A 335 7.75 12.61 6.52
CA PRO A 335 8.84 12.97 7.44
C PRO A 335 8.44 14.07 8.43
N LYS A 336 7.47 14.92 8.05
CA LYS A 336 6.86 15.94 8.91
C LYS A 336 5.99 15.34 10.04
N TYR A 337 5.47 14.11 9.90
CA TYR A 337 4.55 13.47 10.86
C TYR A 337 4.97 12.04 11.24
N SER A 338 6.19 11.60 10.84
CA SER A 338 6.72 10.26 11.16
C SER A 338 6.76 9.97 12.64
N GLU A 339 6.82 11.01 13.40
CA GLU A 339 6.96 11.02 14.85
C GLU A 339 5.61 10.83 15.56
N ALA A 340 4.50 11.25 14.94
CA ALA A 340 3.17 11.02 15.47
C ALA A 340 2.84 9.51 15.59
N VAL A 341 3.27 8.69 14.64
CA VAL A 341 3.11 7.22 14.69
C VAL A 341 3.95 6.61 15.82
N THR A 342 5.17 7.11 16.02
CA THR A 342 6.04 6.66 17.10
C THR A 342 5.47 7.07 18.47
N PHE A 343 4.87 8.26 18.53
CA PHE A 343 4.19 8.75 19.74
C PHE A 343 2.90 7.97 20.02
N GLU A 344 2.10 7.68 19.01
CA GLU A 344 0.90 6.85 19.10
C GLU A 344 1.25 5.45 19.61
N THR A 345 2.24 4.79 18.98
CA THR A 345 2.70 3.46 19.41
C THR A 345 3.25 3.47 20.83
N ALA A 346 3.95 4.52 21.22
CA ALA A 346 4.46 4.66 22.60
C ALA A 346 3.36 5.05 23.60
N ALA A 347 2.32 5.72 23.15
CA ALA A 347 1.16 6.04 23.97
C ALA A 347 0.27 4.83 24.20
N ASP A 348 0.11 3.96 23.21
CA ASP A 348 -0.59 2.68 23.31
C ASP A 348 0.07 1.74 24.35
N ASP A 349 1.41 1.78 24.46
CA ASP A 349 2.15 1.03 25.50
C ASP A 349 1.90 1.59 26.92
N ILE A 350 1.42 2.82 27.04
CA ILE A 350 1.19 3.50 28.34
C ILE A 350 -0.29 3.46 28.72
N ILE A 351 -1.17 3.64 27.75
CA ILE A 351 -2.62 3.70 27.92
C ILE A 351 -3.24 2.89 26.79
N ASP A 352 -3.47 1.61 27.04
CA ASP A 352 -4.19 0.75 26.13
C ASP A 352 -5.69 1.10 26.16
N PHE A 353 -6.12 1.89 25.19
CA PHE A 353 -7.54 2.19 24.97
C PHE A 353 -8.26 1.09 24.15
N SER A 354 -7.54 0.07 23.70
CA SER A 354 -8.11 -1.03 22.91
C SER A 354 -8.92 -2.00 23.77
N GLU A 355 -8.65 -2.06 25.08
CA GLU A 355 -9.40 -2.88 26.03
C GLU A 355 -10.63 -2.15 26.58
N GLY A 356 -11.58 -1.84 25.71
CA GLY A 356 -12.93 -1.50 26.12
C GLY A 356 -13.06 -0.32 27.11
N ASN A 357 -13.92 0.62 26.82
CA ASN A 357 -14.29 1.74 27.68
C ASN A 357 -14.36 1.28 29.16
N PRO A 358 -13.43 1.70 30.04
CA PRO A 358 -13.44 1.33 31.47
C PRO A 358 -14.69 1.82 32.20
N PHE A 359 -15.51 2.67 31.55
CA PHE A 359 -16.80 3.15 32.00
C PHE A 359 -17.97 2.55 31.20
N GLY A 360 -17.70 1.59 30.30
CA GLY A 360 -18.74 0.83 29.62
C GLY A 360 -19.51 -0.02 30.61
N LEU A 361 -20.85 0.05 30.55
CA LEU A 361 -21.74 -0.80 31.32
C LEU A 361 -21.30 -2.26 31.16
N ALA A 362 -20.99 -2.91 32.28
CA ALA A 362 -20.76 -4.35 32.36
C ALA A 362 -22.00 -5.11 31.86
N GLY A 363 -21.94 -5.59 30.64
CA GLY A 363 -23.06 -6.34 30.07
C GLY A 363 -22.91 -6.58 28.58
N ASN A 364 -21.88 -7.31 28.21
CA ASN A 364 -21.86 -8.27 27.11
C ASN A 364 -20.50 -9.01 27.14
N LEU A 365 -20.44 -10.02 28.00
CA LEU A 365 -19.56 -11.17 27.85
C LEU A 365 -20.22 -12.18 26.94
#